data_c470b5b696de566ee82d26c4bf0706f6
#
_entry.id   c470b5b696de566ee82d26c4bf0706f6
#
_cell.length_a   1.000
_cell.length_b   1.000
_cell.length_c   1.000
_cell.angle_alpha   90.00
_cell.angle_beta   90.00
_cell.angle_gamma   90.00
#
_symmetry.space_group_name_H-M   'P 1'
#
loop_
_entity.id
_entity.type
_entity.pdbx_description
1 polymer ?
#
loop_
_entity_poly.entity_id
_entity_poly.type
_entity_poly.pdbx_seq_one_letter_code
_entity_poly.pdbx_strand_id
1 'polypeptide(L)'
;MDKLKPMPEREKFQHAFEMVRLYQKHVLPFVEEYLGYAEMHNLRSIWRAAIIPIHEGDPDTDKYNQAYSNWLWMARCSHDLLAERLSSEEVMDYKRLLLRLYEQQLNNPDLFILRALGAHTALAKALLYEMQWLTPMELTSQSKWEVTCSILDCKLLQTPGAERVCRVDCQSVGAAYARKVYQLKRVTIPSNHGCTITLTTP
;
A
#
# COMPACT_ATOMS: atom_id res chain seq x y z
N MET A 1 2.91 24.53 12.13
CA MET A 1 2.74 23.47 11.11
C MET A 1 1.56 22.59 11.53
N ASP A 2 0.57 22.43 10.67
CA ASP A 2 -0.55 21.52 10.96
C ASP A 2 -0.02 20.09 10.98
N LYS A 3 -0.35 19.36 12.04
CA LYS A 3 0.01 17.94 12.12
C LYS A 3 -0.93 17.11 11.24
N LEU A 4 -0.41 16.03 10.66
CA LEU A 4 -1.26 15.04 10.02
C LEU A 4 -2.11 14.35 11.10
N LYS A 5 -3.44 14.28 10.88
CA LYS A 5 -4.33 13.57 11.81
C LYS A 5 -3.91 12.09 11.86
N PRO A 6 -3.68 11.50 13.03
CA PRO A 6 -3.35 10.07 13.10
C PRO A 6 -4.56 9.21 12.72
N MET A 7 -4.30 8.15 11.96
CA MET A 7 -5.32 7.15 11.63
C MET A 7 -5.53 6.23 12.85
N PRO A 8 -6.79 6.01 13.29
CA PRO A 8 -7.13 5.09 14.39
C PRO A 8 -6.71 3.64 14.07
N GLU A 9 -6.32 2.86 15.08
CA GLU A 9 -5.91 1.46 14.88
C GLU A 9 -6.98 0.59 14.25
N ARG A 10 -8.25 0.81 14.58
CA ARG A 10 -9.39 0.15 13.96
C ARG A 10 -9.46 0.41 12.44
N GLU A 11 -9.18 1.63 12.02
CA GLU A 11 -9.19 2.01 10.60
C GLU A 11 -7.99 1.41 9.88
N LYS A 12 -6.79 1.43 10.49
CA LYS A 12 -5.61 0.72 9.99
C LYS A 12 -5.86 -0.77 9.83
N PHE A 13 -6.52 -1.39 10.82
CA PHE A 13 -6.93 -2.79 10.74
C PHE A 13 -7.84 -3.05 9.53
N GLN A 14 -8.86 -2.22 9.34
CA GLN A 14 -9.79 -2.38 8.21
C GLN A 14 -9.05 -2.33 6.87
N HIS A 15 -8.13 -1.38 6.68
CA HIS A 15 -7.31 -1.29 5.47
C HIS A 15 -6.44 -2.54 5.27
N ALA A 16 -5.68 -2.95 6.28
CA ALA A 16 -4.81 -4.11 6.19
C ALA A 16 -5.59 -5.41 5.93
N PHE A 17 -6.73 -5.60 6.61
CA PHE A 17 -7.59 -6.77 6.45
C PHE A 17 -8.24 -6.84 5.07
N GLU A 18 -8.71 -5.70 4.56
CA GLU A 18 -9.26 -5.65 3.21
C GLU A 18 -8.20 -5.95 2.15
N MET A 19 -6.96 -5.51 2.33
CA MET A 19 -5.85 -5.88 1.42
C MET A 19 -5.60 -7.39 1.44
N VAL A 20 -5.65 -8.05 2.59
CA VAL A 20 -5.56 -9.53 2.65
C VAL A 20 -6.65 -10.18 1.80
N ARG A 21 -7.90 -9.72 1.93
CA ARG A 21 -9.03 -10.23 1.15
C ARG A 21 -8.87 -9.99 -0.35
N LEU A 22 -8.45 -8.79 -0.72
CA LEU A 22 -8.24 -8.41 -2.12
C LEU A 22 -7.11 -9.23 -2.76
N TYR A 23 -6.02 -9.49 -2.04
CA TYR A 23 -4.94 -10.36 -2.51
C TYR A 23 -5.46 -11.77 -2.77
N GLN A 24 -6.20 -12.37 -1.83
CA GLN A 24 -6.78 -13.70 -2.01
C GLN A 24 -7.75 -13.76 -3.20
N LYS A 25 -8.54 -12.72 -3.38
CA LYS A 25 -9.58 -12.66 -4.42
C LYS A 25 -9.01 -12.43 -5.82
N HIS A 26 -7.92 -11.68 -5.94
CA HIS A 26 -7.45 -11.18 -7.24
C HIS A 26 -6.04 -11.63 -7.63
N VAL A 27 -5.11 -11.77 -6.66
CA VAL A 27 -3.74 -12.17 -6.98
C VAL A 27 -3.66 -13.66 -7.28
N LEU A 28 -4.40 -14.52 -6.57
CA LEU A 28 -4.42 -15.95 -6.89
C LEU A 28 -4.96 -16.24 -8.29
N PRO A 29 -6.11 -15.68 -8.74
CA PRO A 29 -6.55 -15.84 -10.13
C PRO A 29 -5.56 -15.27 -11.16
N PHE A 30 -4.88 -14.16 -10.86
CA PHE A 30 -3.83 -13.64 -11.72
C PHE A 30 -2.67 -14.63 -11.87
N VAL A 31 -2.20 -15.22 -10.76
CA VAL A 31 -1.16 -16.26 -10.81
C VAL A 31 -1.63 -17.48 -11.60
N GLU A 32 -2.88 -17.90 -11.44
CA GLU A 32 -3.45 -19.00 -12.22
C GLU A 32 -3.48 -18.71 -13.73
N GLU A 33 -3.88 -17.49 -14.11
CA GLU A 33 -3.94 -17.05 -15.51
C GLU A 33 -2.57 -17.03 -16.19
N TYR A 34 -1.54 -16.51 -15.51
CA TYR A 34 -0.22 -16.29 -16.09
C TYR A 34 0.76 -17.46 -15.89
N LEU A 35 0.66 -18.17 -14.77
CA LEU A 35 1.61 -19.23 -14.38
C LEU A 35 0.99 -20.62 -14.26
N GLY A 36 -0.35 -20.69 -14.30
CA GLY A 36 -1.11 -21.94 -14.24
C GLY A 36 -1.50 -22.38 -12.82
N TYR A 37 -2.40 -23.36 -12.78
CA TYR A 37 -3.02 -23.87 -11.56
C TYR A 37 -2.01 -24.37 -10.50
N ALA A 38 -0.95 -25.05 -10.93
CA ALA A 38 0.03 -25.60 -9.99
C ALA A 38 0.75 -24.50 -9.18
N GLU A 39 1.17 -23.42 -9.83
CA GLU A 39 1.84 -22.30 -9.16
C GLU A 39 0.86 -21.51 -8.26
N MET A 40 -0.38 -21.32 -8.71
CA MET A 40 -1.42 -20.73 -7.87
C MET A 40 -1.67 -21.56 -6.61
N HIS A 41 -1.77 -22.88 -6.74
CA HIS A 41 -1.98 -23.78 -5.60
C HIS A 41 -0.78 -23.77 -4.64
N ASN A 42 0.45 -23.74 -5.17
CA ASN A 42 1.68 -23.62 -4.40
C ASN A 42 1.70 -22.32 -3.61
N LEU A 43 1.47 -21.17 -4.28
CA LEU A 43 1.42 -19.86 -3.61
C LEU A 43 0.35 -19.81 -2.51
N ARG A 44 -0.85 -20.35 -2.78
CA ARG A 44 -1.92 -20.45 -1.78
C ARG A 44 -1.49 -21.26 -0.55
N SER A 45 -0.75 -22.35 -0.76
CA SER A 45 -0.24 -23.20 0.32
C SER A 45 0.81 -22.47 1.17
N ILE A 46 1.73 -21.74 0.51
CA ILE A 46 2.72 -20.88 1.17
C ILE A 46 2.03 -19.80 2.02
N TRP A 47 1.00 -19.13 1.48
CA TRP A 47 0.25 -18.14 2.25
C TRP A 47 -0.37 -18.74 3.50
N ARG A 48 -1.08 -19.87 3.35
CA ARG A 48 -1.77 -20.56 4.47
C ARG A 48 -0.83 -21.01 5.58
N ALA A 49 0.39 -21.37 5.26
CA ALA A 49 1.37 -21.88 6.23
C ALA A 49 1.80 -20.83 7.26
N ALA A 50 1.65 -19.53 6.96
CA ALA A 50 2.11 -18.44 7.83
C ALA A 50 1.00 -17.40 8.15
N ILE A 51 -0.25 -17.65 7.76
CA ILE A 51 -1.36 -16.75 8.14
C ILE A 51 -1.58 -16.83 9.65
N ILE A 52 -1.56 -15.66 10.28
CA ILE A 52 -1.87 -15.48 11.69
C ILE A 52 -3.41 -15.33 11.84
N PRO A 53 -4.06 -16.18 12.66
CA PRO A 53 -5.48 -16.02 12.94
C PRO A 53 -5.78 -14.68 13.60
N ILE A 54 -6.91 -14.07 13.24
CA ILE A 54 -7.41 -12.83 13.83
C ILE A 54 -8.68 -13.16 14.61
N HIS A 55 -8.68 -12.89 15.91
CA HIS A 55 -9.83 -13.17 16.77
C HIS A 55 -10.66 -11.91 17.02
N GLU A 56 -11.98 -12.05 17.07
CA GLU A 56 -12.88 -10.91 17.27
C GLU A 56 -12.64 -10.17 18.59
N GLY A 57 -12.24 -10.90 19.64
CA GLY A 57 -11.95 -10.36 20.97
C GLY A 57 -10.62 -9.64 21.11
N ASP A 58 -9.72 -9.73 20.12
CA ASP A 58 -8.41 -9.08 20.21
C ASP A 58 -8.53 -7.55 20.18
N PRO A 59 -7.61 -6.82 20.83
CA PRO A 59 -7.48 -5.37 20.70
C PRO A 59 -7.27 -4.94 19.24
N ASP A 60 -7.76 -3.76 18.86
CA ASP A 60 -7.62 -3.25 17.48
C ASP A 60 -6.15 -3.16 17.02
N THR A 61 -5.23 -2.84 17.92
CA THR A 61 -3.78 -2.84 17.64
C THR A 61 -3.26 -4.22 17.26
N ASP A 62 -3.69 -5.27 17.98
CA ASP A 62 -3.26 -6.64 17.71
C ASP A 62 -3.87 -7.14 16.40
N LYS A 63 -5.17 -6.88 16.17
CA LYS A 63 -5.84 -7.17 14.90
C LYS A 63 -5.13 -6.50 13.73
N TYR A 64 -4.74 -5.22 13.89
CA TYR A 64 -4.01 -4.51 12.86
C TYR A 64 -2.65 -5.15 12.60
N ASN A 65 -1.87 -5.45 13.64
CA ASN A 65 -0.55 -6.06 13.47
C ASN A 65 -0.62 -7.43 12.81
N GLN A 66 -1.62 -8.26 13.16
CA GLN A 66 -1.87 -9.56 12.55
C GLN A 66 -2.27 -9.41 11.07
N ALA A 67 -3.23 -8.54 10.75
CA ALA A 67 -3.67 -8.29 9.38
C ALA A 67 -2.54 -7.71 8.51
N TYR A 68 -1.77 -6.76 9.04
CA TYR A 68 -0.61 -6.18 8.38
C TYR A 68 0.46 -7.25 8.07
N SER A 69 0.78 -8.11 9.04
CA SER A 69 1.74 -9.20 8.88
C SER A 69 1.27 -10.21 7.82
N ASN A 70 -0.01 -10.55 7.82
CA ASN A 70 -0.61 -11.43 6.82
C ASN A 70 -0.53 -10.82 5.41
N TRP A 71 -0.92 -9.55 5.26
CA TRP A 71 -0.79 -8.84 3.99
C TRP A 71 0.66 -8.80 3.50
N LEU A 72 1.59 -8.40 4.38
CA LEU A 72 3.01 -8.27 4.03
C LEU A 72 3.62 -9.60 3.60
N TRP A 73 3.28 -10.69 4.29
CA TRP A 73 3.69 -12.03 3.91
C TRP A 73 3.17 -12.41 2.52
N MET A 74 1.88 -12.19 2.27
CA MET A 74 1.27 -12.50 0.97
C MET A 74 1.86 -11.65 -0.16
N ALA A 75 2.05 -10.35 0.07
CA ALA A 75 2.65 -9.44 -0.89
C ALA A 75 4.09 -9.86 -1.23
N ARG A 76 4.92 -10.16 -0.22
CA ARG A 76 6.29 -10.60 -0.41
C ARG A 76 6.36 -11.87 -1.24
N CYS A 77 5.65 -12.92 -0.83
CA CYS A 77 5.66 -14.20 -1.57
C CYS A 77 5.18 -14.05 -3.02
N SER A 78 4.15 -13.23 -3.24
CA SER A 78 3.65 -12.95 -4.59
C SER A 78 4.67 -12.21 -5.44
N HIS A 79 5.27 -11.14 -4.89
CA HIS A 79 6.24 -10.33 -5.64
C HIS A 79 7.50 -11.12 -5.97
N ASP A 80 7.95 -12.01 -5.08
CA ASP A 80 9.10 -12.86 -5.32
C ASP A 80 8.81 -13.86 -6.43
N LEU A 81 7.71 -14.60 -6.33
CA LEU A 81 7.28 -15.55 -7.37
C LEU A 81 7.12 -14.87 -8.74
N LEU A 82 6.37 -13.77 -8.78
CA LEU A 82 6.02 -13.11 -10.05
C LEU A 82 7.22 -12.41 -10.68
N ALA A 83 8.14 -11.87 -9.89
CA ALA A 83 9.37 -11.27 -10.43
C ALA A 83 10.33 -12.28 -11.03
N GLU A 84 10.28 -13.54 -10.59
CA GLU A 84 11.11 -14.63 -11.12
C GLU A 84 10.54 -15.28 -12.38
N ARG A 85 9.22 -15.21 -12.55
CA ARG A 85 8.49 -15.98 -13.58
C ARG A 85 7.87 -15.16 -14.68
N LEU A 86 7.54 -13.90 -14.43
CA LEU A 86 6.87 -13.04 -15.40
C LEU A 86 7.85 -12.28 -16.31
N SER A 87 7.47 -12.08 -17.55
CA SER A 87 8.08 -11.13 -18.47
C SER A 87 7.86 -9.68 -17.98
N SER A 88 8.62 -8.74 -18.55
CA SER A 88 8.47 -7.31 -18.20
C SER A 88 7.08 -6.76 -18.50
N GLU A 89 6.40 -7.24 -19.54
CA GLU A 89 5.05 -6.82 -19.90
C GLU A 89 4.02 -7.34 -18.87
N GLU A 90 4.10 -8.62 -18.51
CA GLU A 90 3.23 -9.26 -17.52
C GLU A 90 3.42 -8.64 -16.12
N VAL A 91 4.65 -8.24 -15.76
CA VAL A 91 4.91 -7.46 -14.53
C VAL A 91 4.16 -6.13 -14.55
N MET A 92 4.02 -5.49 -15.71
CA MET A 92 3.21 -4.27 -15.82
C MET A 92 1.72 -4.55 -15.63
N ASP A 93 1.21 -5.69 -16.10
CA ASP A 93 -0.18 -6.10 -15.85
C ASP A 93 -0.42 -6.39 -14.37
N TYR A 94 0.55 -7.03 -13.70
CA TYR A 94 0.51 -7.21 -12.26
C TYR A 94 0.47 -5.87 -11.49
N LYS A 95 1.29 -4.90 -11.86
CA LYS A 95 1.23 -3.56 -11.25
C LYS A 95 -0.09 -2.85 -11.50
N ARG A 96 -0.71 -3.05 -12.67
CA ARG A 96 -2.06 -2.54 -12.96
C ARG A 96 -3.12 -3.21 -12.09
N LEU A 97 -2.98 -4.53 -11.85
CA LEU A 97 -3.82 -5.23 -10.89
C LEU A 97 -3.69 -4.61 -9.50
N LEU A 98 -2.48 -4.48 -8.96
CA LEU A 98 -2.26 -3.90 -7.63
C LEU A 98 -2.84 -2.48 -7.52
N LEU A 99 -2.65 -1.64 -8.54
CA LEU A 99 -3.25 -0.30 -8.57
C LEU A 99 -4.78 -0.36 -8.42
N ARG A 100 -5.45 -1.30 -9.11
CA ARG A 100 -6.91 -1.50 -8.96
C ARG A 100 -7.30 -1.95 -7.54
N LEU A 101 -6.46 -2.75 -6.86
CA LEU A 101 -6.73 -3.16 -5.49
C LEU A 101 -6.70 -1.96 -4.54
N TYR A 102 -5.72 -1.08 -4.68
CA TYR A 102 -5.66 0.16 -3.90
C TYR A 102 -6.84 1.09 -4.20
N GLU A 103 -7.26 1.19 -5.47
CA GLU A 103 -8.46 1.97 -5.85
C GLU A 103 -9.75 1.42 -5.22
N GLN A 104 -9.87 0.11 -5.05
CA GLN A 104 -11.04 -0.50 -4.40
C GLN A 104 -11.14 -0.18 -2.89
N GLN A 105 -10.02 0.15 -2.26
CA GLN A 105 -9.99 0.58 -0.85
C GLN A 105 -10.38 2.05 -0.65
N LEU A 106 -10.47 2.81 -1.73
CA LEU A 106 -10.76 4.23 -1.67
C LEU A 106 -12.16 4.47 -1.10
N ASN A 107 -12.22 5.05 0.09
CA ASN A 107 -13.46 5.45 0.74
C ASN A 107 -13.39 6.92 1.16
N ASN A 108 -13.18 7.81 0.20
CA ASN A 108 -13.14 9.24 0.45
C ASN A 108 -14.19 9.96 -0.43
N PRO A 109 -15.39 10.22 0.10
CA PRO A 109 -16.47 10.85 -0.65
C PRO A 109 -16.14 12.27 -1.08
N ASP A 110 -15.26 12.96 -0.35
CA ASP A 110 -14.90 14.36 -0.63
C ASP A 110 -13.85 14.49 -1.74
N LEU A 111 -13.26 13.39 -2.17
CA LEU A 111 -12.16 13.40 -3.15
C LEU A 111 -12.56 14.08 -4.47
N PHE A 112 -13.78 13.84 -4.94
CA PHE A 112 -14.29 14.47 -6.15
C PHE A 112 -14.37 16.00 -5.99
N ILE A 113 -14.89 16.48 -4.85
CA ILE A 113 -15.01 17.91 -4.53
C ILE A 113 -13.62 18.54 -4.43
N LEU A 114 -12.70 17.92 -3.70
CA LEU A 114 -11.34 18.41 -3.52
C LEU A 114 -10.59 18.53 -4.85
N ARG A 115 -10.80 17.60 -5.78
CA ARG A 115 -10.24 17.66 -7.14
C ARG A 115 -10.85 18.81 -7.93
N ALA A 116 -12.18 18.94 -7.94
CA ALA A 116 -12.87 19.98 -8.67
C ALA A 116 -12.46 21.40 -8.20
N LEU A 117 -12.16 21.55 -6.91
CA LEU A 117 -11.67 22.80 -6.32
C LEU A 117 -10.17 23.02 -6.49
N GLY A 118 -9.41 22.06 -7.03
CA GLY A 118 -7.95 22.15 -7.09
C GLY A 118 -7.29 22.26 -5.70
N ALA A 119 -7.87 21.63 -4.69
CA ALA A 119 -7.42 21.71 -3.29
C ALA A 119 -6.21 20.81 -3.05
N HIS A 120 -5.07 21.07 -3.72
CA HIS A 120 -3.90 20.19 -3.78
C HIS A 120 -3.35 19.80 -2.40
N THR A 121 -3.26 20.74 -1.47
CA THR A 121 -2.79 20.47 -0.11
C THR A 121 -3.74 19.53 0.65
N ALA A 122 -5.05 19.69 0.48
CA ALA A 122 -6.03 18.80 1.09
C ALA A 122 -5.98 17.40 0.46
N LEU A 123 -5.82 17.31 -0.87
CA LEU A 123 -5.62 16.04 -1.59
C LEU A 123 -4.35 15.33 -1.13
N ALA A 124 -3.24 16.06 -0.95
CA ALA A 124 -1.99 15.50 -0.44
C ALA A 124 -2.14 14.96 0.99
N LYS A 125 -2.79 15.72 1.88
CA LYS A 125 -3.06 15.27 3.26
C LYS A 125 -3.99 14.06 3.30
N ALA A 126 -5.00 14.00 2.43
CA ALA A 126 -5.90 12.85 2.33
C ALA A 126 -5.14 11.59 1.88
N LEU A 127 -4.26 11.70 0.86
CA LEU A 127 -3.41 10.58 0.44
C LEU A 127 -2.46 10.13 1.57
N LEU A 128 -1.80 11.07 2.25
CA LEU A 128 -0.90 10.74 3.36
C LEU A 128 -1.67 10.11 4.54
N TYR A 129 -2.90 10.55 4.79
CA TYR A 129 -3.76 9.93 5.80
C TYR A 129 -4.05 8.46 5.44
N GLU A 130 -4.46 8.18 4.22
CA GLU A 130 -4.73 6.81 3.76
C GLU A 130 -3.49 5.92 3.82
N MET A 131 -2.30 6.47 3.60
CA MET A 131 -1.06 5.69 3.65
C MET A 131 -0.60 5.33 5.08
N GLN A 132 -1.19 5.90 6.14
CA GLN A 132 -0.75 5.64 7.52
C GLN A 132 -0.96 4.20 7.99
N TRP A 133 -1.81 3.43 7.33
CA TRP A 133 -1.90 2.00 7.65
C TRP A 133 -0.64 1.21 7.27
N LEU A 134 0.14 1.71 6.30
CA LEU A 134 1.41 1.09 5.92
C LEU A 134 2.53 1.39 6.92
N THR A 135 2.59 2.64 7.39
CA THR A 135 3.66 3.10 8.30
C THR A 135 3.32 4.49 8.86
N PRO A 136 3.79 4.82 10.09
CA PRO A 136 3.66 6.16 10.64
C PRO A 136 4.37 7.21 9.77
N MET A 137 3.77 8.40 9.64
CA MET A 137 4.27 9.50 8.82
C MET A 137 4.24 10.81 9.58
N GLU A 138 5.28 11.62 9.39
CA GLU A 138 5.37 12.96 9.94
C GLU A 138 5.41 14.01 8.83
N LEU A 139 4.53 15.00 8.92
CA LEU A 139 4.53 16.13 7.99
C LEU A 139 5.72 17.03 8.30
N THR A 140 6.63 17.20 7.33
CA THR A 140 7.86 18.00 7.50
C THR A 140 7.79 19.38 6.86
N SER A 141 7.09 19.50 5.72
CA SER A 141 6.85 20.80 5.11
C SER A 141 5.51 20.83 4.37
N GLN A 142 4.98 22.03 4.23
CA GLN A 142 3.74 22.27 3.51
C GLN A 142 3.75 23.66 2.88
N SER A 143 3.44 23.70 1.59
CA SER A 143 3.15 24.93 0.84
C SER A 143 1.84 24.76 0.06
N LYS A 144 1.46 25.78 -0.71
CA LYS A 144 0.28 25.71 -1.59
C LYS A 144 0.41 24.60 -2.65
N TRP A 145 1.64 24.29 -3.09
CA TRP A 145 1.90 23.43 -4.24
C TRP A 145 2.63 22.13 -3.89
N GLU A 146 3.14 22.04 -2.68
CA GLU A 146 3.98 20.94 -2.24
C GLU A 146 3.69 20.57 -0.80
N VAL A 147 3.61 19.27 -0.55
CA VAL A 147 3.53 18.67 0.79
C VAL A 147 4.60 17.61 0.89
N THR A 148 5.45 17.71 1.91
CA THR A 148 6.51 16.74 2.18
C THR A 148 6.27 16.08 3.52
N CYS A 149 6.42 14.75 3.57
CA CYS A 149 6.41 13.98 4.80
C CYS A 149 7.65 13.09 4.90
N SER A 150 8.05 12.80 6.14
CA SER A 150 9.10 11.84 6.46
C SER A 150 8.51 10.60 7.11
N ILE A 151 9.06 9.46 6.73
CA ILE A 151 8.89 8.16 7.37
C ILE A 151 10.24 7.81 7.96
N LEU A 152 10.39 7.96 9.28
CA LEU A 152 11.68 7.77 9.95
C LEU A 152 11.94 6.29 10.22
N ASP A 153 10.88 5.52 10.41
CA ASP A 153 10.94 4.11 10.84
C ASP A 153 9.88 3.31 10.07
N CYS A 154 10.26 2.87 8.86
CA CYS A 154 9.34 2.21 7.94
C CYS A 154 9.19 0.73 8.30
N LYS A 155 7.98 0.31 8.69
CA LYS A 155 7.67 -1.10 9.00
C LYS A 155 8.04 -2.06 7.87
N LEU A 156 7.91 -1.65 6.59
CA LEU A 156 8.32 -2.47 5.44
C LEU A 156 9.83 -2.74 5.44
N LEU A 157 10.65 -1.71 5.73
CA LEU A 157 12.11 -1.83 5.72
C LEU A 157 12.66 -2.54 6.95
N GLN A 158 11.90 -2.62 8.04
CA GLN A 158 12.24 -3.41 9.24
C GLN A 158 12.03 -4.91 9.03
N THR A 159 11.22 -5.30 8.04
CA THR A 159 10.93 -6.70 7.78
C THR A 159 11.91 -7.24 6.73
N PRO A 160 12.77 -8.22 7.08
CA PRO A 160 13.70 -8.82 6.12
C PRO A 160 12.97 -9.35 4.87
N GLY A 161 13.48 -9.02 3.70
CA GLY A 161 12.90 -9.45 2.42
C GLY A 161 11.68 -8.64 1.94
N ALA A 162 11.29 -7.58 2.64
CA ALA A 162 10.18 -6.72 2.22
C ALA A 162 10.60 -5.54 1.31
N GLU A 163 11.86 -5.43 0.92
CA GLU A 163 12.36 -4.35 0.05
C GLU A 163 11.67 -4.35 -1.31
N ARG A 164 11.29 -5.53 -1.82
CA ARG A 164 10.54 -5.64 -3.07
C ARG A 164 9.12 -5.12 -2.92
N VAL A 165 8.46 -5.38 -1.79
CA VAL A 165 7.14 -4.81 -1.46
C VAL A 165 7.24 -3.29 -1.42
N CYS A 166 8.26 -2.72 -0.77
CA CYS A 166 8.50 -1.28 -0.78
C CYS A 166 8.64 -0.73 -2.21
N ARG A 167 9.44 -1.36 -3.07
CA ARG A 167 9.64 -0.90 -4.46
C ARG A 167 8.38 -1.03 -5.32
N VAL A 168 7.65 -2.14 -5.20
CA VAL A 168 6.47 -2.39 -6.03
C VAL A 168 5.27 -1.62 -5.51
N ASP A 169 4.81 -1.89 -4.29
CA ASP A 169 3.59 -1.30 -3.74
C ASP A 169 3.77 0.17 -3.38
N CYS A 170 4.80 0.49 -2.60
CA CYS A 170 4.93 1.82 -2.06
C CYS A 170 5.46 2.83 -3.10
N GLN A 171 6.54 2.48 -3.82
CA GLN A 171 7.15 3.42 -4.77
C GLN A 171 6.45 3.41 -6.13
N SER A 172 6.33 2.24 -6.78
CA SER A 172 5.81 2.14 -8.14
C SER A 172 4.29 2.32 -8.20
N VAL A 173 3.55 1.45 -7.50
CA VAL A 173 2.08 1.48 -7.49
C VAL A 173 1.57 2.70 -6.73
N GLY A 174 2.20 3.06 -5.61
CA GLY A 174 1.85 4.24 -4.83
C GLY A 174 2.03 5.57 -5.60
N ALA A 175 3.05 5.68 -6.48
CA ALA A 175 3.19 6.84 -7.35
C ALA A 175 2.11 6.88 -8.44
N ALA A 176 1.77 5.72 -9.02
CA ALA A 176 0.68 5.61 -9.99
C ALA A 176 -0.69 5.93 -9.36
N TYR A 177 -0.90 5.48 -8.13
CA TYR A 177 -2.10 5.75 -7.34
C TYR A 177 -2.25 7.25 -7.02
N ALA A 178 -1.18 7.89 -6.53
CA ALA A 178 -1.15 9.32 -6.27
C ALA A 178 -1.54 10.12 -7.53
N ARG A 179 -0.98 9.75 -8.68
CA ARG A 179 -1.25 10.42 -9.96
C ARG A 179 -2.67 10.20 -10.44
N LYS A 180 -3.16 8.95 -10.45
CA LYS A 180 -4.46 8.57 -11.01
C LYS A 180 -5.61 9.02 -10.12
N VAL A 181 -5.48 8.79 -8.81
CA VAL A 181 -6.56 8.99 -7.84
C VAL A 181 -6.54 10.39 -7.24
N TYR A 182 -5.39 10.94 -6.93
CA TYR A 182 -5.26 12.24 -6.26
C TYR A 182 -4.83 13.38 -7.19
N GLN A 183 -4.48 13.08 -8.43
CA GLN A 183 -3.93 14.06 -9.39
C GLN A 183 -2.68 14.76 -8.82
N LEU A 184 -1.82 13.99 -8.16
CA LEU A 184 -0.59 14.45 -7.55
C LEU A 184 0.61 13.71 -8.14
N LYS A 185 1.70 14.43 -8.38
CA LYS A 185 3.00 13.83 -8.62
C LYS A 185 3.62 13.45 -7.28
N ARG A 186 4.04 12.19 -7.14
CA ARG A 186 4.73 11.69 -5.96
C ARG A 186 6.17 11.36 -6.28
N VAL A 187 7.08 11.90 -5.49
CA VAL A 187 8.50 11.56 -5.47
C VAL A 187 8.82 10.93 -4.12
N THR A 188 9.50 9.78 -4.14
CA THR A 188 9.92 9.07 -2.92
C THR A 188 11.44 8.96 -2.94
N ILE A 189 12.09 9.48 -1.90
CA ILE A 189 13.55 9.42 -1.71
C ILE A 189 13.81 8.47 -0.55
N PRO A 190 14.36 7.26 -0.81
CA PRO A 190 14.66 6.29 0.23
C PRO A 190 15.79 6.79 1.16
N SER A 191 15.74 6.37 2.42
CA SER A 191 16.82 6.46 3.40
C SER A 191 17.06 5.09 4.04
N ASN A 192 18.04 4.95 4.93
CA ASN A 192 18.39 3.65 5.52
C ASN A 192 17.24 2.95 6.24
N HIS A 193 16.37 3.70 6.93
CA HIS A 193 15.28 3.13 7.74
C HIS A 193 13.90 3.67 7.36
N GLY A 194 13.84 4.48 6.30
CA GLY A 194 12.59 5.12 5.91
C GLY A 194 12.65 5.77 4.55
N CYS A 195 11.90 6.84 4.37
CA CYS A 195 11.93 7.65 3.15
C CYS A 195 11.33 9.03 3.38
N THR A 196 11.62 9.93 2.45
CA THR A 196 10.89 11.20 2.32
C THR A 196 9.97 11.11 1.12
N ILE A 197 8.71 11.48 1.30
CA ILE A 197 7.70 11.53 0.24
C ILE A 197 7.35 12.99 0.01
N THR A 198 7.52 13.44 -1.23
CA THR A 198 7.10 14.76 -1.69
C THR A 198 5.95 14.62 -2.68
N LEU A 199 4.86 15.31 -2.40
CA LEU A 199 3.64 15.38 -3.21
C LEU A 199 3.51 16.78 -3.78
N THR A 200 3.47 16.89 -5.12
CA THR A 200 3.33 18.16 -5.83
C THR A 200 2.16 18.09 -6.81
N THR A 201 1.72 19.25 -7.28
CA THR A 201 0.86 19.32 -8.46
C THR A 201 1.56 18.71 -9.68
N PRO A 202 0.82 18.14 -10.65
CA PRO A 202 1.39 17.64 -11.89
C PRO A 202 2.15 18.69 -12.68
#